data_50a8f615518ac77456a01a0c6247e28b
#
_entry.id   50a8f615518ac77456a01a0c6247e28b
#
_cell.length_a   1.000
_cell.length_b   1.000
_cell.length_c   1.000
_cell.angle_alpha   90.00
_cell.angle_beta   90.00
_cell.angle_gamma   90.00
#
_symmetry.space_group_name_H-M   'P 1'
#
loop_
_entity.id
_entity.type
_entity.pdbx_description
1 polymer ?
#
loop_
_entity_poly.entity_id
_entity_poly.type
_entity_poly.pdbx_seq_one_letter_code
_entity_poly.pdbx_strand_id
1 'polypeptide(L)'
;MDDVSFAHGPATIRLGDIEVPRIGYGAMRLPGKDVWGEPDDPAAARRLLRRVIELGIRFIDTAWYYGPLVSNRLIAEALHPYPNDLVIATKLGGKRLPDKSWAPAARPDELRQGCEHDLKTLRLERIDVVHLRHIASSGVPFGESLDALVAMRQEGKIRHIALSTVSRPEVELALARTPIVAVQNMFNVGGGGGPLARFTHSEVDRPESVLDFCTDRGIAYLPFFPLAVGNVAQVRPALAEVARKHGATPAQVALAWLLARSPAMLPIPGTSSVAHLDENWAARRIRLDSDDLRAIDGGAPGDPGARTQS
;
A
#
# COMPACT_ATOMS: atom_id res chain seq x y z
N MET A 1 1.37 -7.73 -25.63
CA MET A 1 1.56 -7.74 -24.16
C MET A 1 2.94 -7.17 -23.91
N ASP A 2 3.00 -5.95 -23.41
CA ASP A 2 4.29 -5.36 -23.05
C ASP A 2 4.92 -6.22 -21.96
N ASP A 3 6.21 -6.49 -22.10
CA ASP A 3 7.01 -7.27 -21.16
C ASP A 3 6.96 -6.61 -19.76
N VAL A 4 6.18 -7.19 -18.83
CA VAL A 4 6.08 -6.75 -17.44
C VAL A 4 7.26 -7.36 -16.67
N SER A 5 8.49 -7.00 -17.06
CA SER A 5 9.70 -7.42 -16.35
C SER A 5 10.01 -6.51 -15.18
N PHE A 6 10.57 -7.11 -14.11
CA PHE A 6 11.05 -6.44 -12.92
C PHE A 6 12.55 -6.69 -12.78
N ALA A 7 13.32 -5.63 -12.52
CA ALA A 7 14.77 -5.72 -12.34
C ALA A 7 15.17 -6.44 -11.04
N HIS A 8 14.30 -6.41 -10.03
CA HIS A 8 14.50 -7.05 -8.72
C HIS A 8 13.38 -8.02 -8.39
N GLY A 9 13.74 -9.29 -8.20
CA GLY A 9 12.81 -10.35 -7.78
C GLY A 9 11.79 -10.75 -8.84
N PRO A 10 10.72 -11.46 -8.47
CA PRO A 10 9.66 -11.88 -9.38
C PRO A 10 8.88 -10.70 -9.95
N ALA A 11 8.27 -10.86 -11.11
CA ALA A 11 7.43 -9.83 -11.73
C ALA A 11 6.09 -9.66 -11.02
N THR A 12 5.61 -10.71 -10.40
CA THR A 12 4.29 -10.78 -9.75
C THR A 12 4.40 -11.19 -8.28
N ILE A 13 3.34 -10.96 -7.55
CA ILE A 13 3.17 -11.37 -6.14
C ILE A 13 1.78 -11.97 -5.94
N ARG A 14 1.68 -12.90 -5.01
CA ARG A 14 0.41 -13.55 -4.66
C ARG A 14 -0.25 -12.92 -3.44
N LEU A 15 -1.57 -12.79 -3.54
CA LEU A 15 -2.49 -12.38 -2.48
C LEU A 15 -3.52 -13.50 -2.31
N GLY A 16 -3.15 -14.58 -1.61
CA GLY A 16 -3.93 -15.81 -1.59
C GLY A 16 -3.89 -16.52 -2.95
N ASP A 17 -5.05 -16.68 -3.59
CA ASP A 17 -5.22 -17.26 -4.93
C ASP A 17 -5.19 -16.20 -6.06
N ILE A 18 -4.94 -14.95 -5.74
CA ILE A 18 -4.82 -13.84 -6.69
C ILE A 18 -3.35 -13.55 -6.98
N GLU A 19 -3.01 -13.25 -8.23
CA GLU A 19 -1.67 -12.85 -8.63
C GLU A 19 -1.70 -11.48 -9.33
N VAL A 20 -0.82 -10.55 -8.90
CA VAL A 20 -0.75 -9.19 -9.44
C VAL A 20 0.70 -8.76 -9.67
N PRO A 21 0.98 -7.81 -10.58
CA PRO A 21 2.30 -7.17 -10.69
C PRO A 21 2.73 -6.51 -9.36
N ARG A 22 4.02 -6.50 -9.07
CA ARG A 22 4.58 -6.02 -7.79
C ARG A 22 4.64 -4.50 -7.62
N ILE A 23 3.91 -3.74 -8.41
CA ILE A 23 3.61 -2.31 -8.17
C ILE A 23 2.12 -2.12 -8.38
N GLY A 24 1.44 -1.60 -7.35
CA GLY A 24 0.05 -1.20 -7.38
C GLY A 24 -0.12 0.31 -7.50
N TYR A 25 -1.36 0.77 -7.44
CA TYR A 25 -1.72 2.17 -7.39
C TYR A 25 -2.47 2.51 -6.10
N GLY A 26 -1.99 3.52 -5.35
CA GLY A 26 -2.64 4.04 -4.14
C GLY A 26 -3.60 5.19 -4.47
N ALA A 27 -4.88 5.00 -4.20
CA ALA A 27 -5.94 5.94 -4.57
C ALA A 27 -6.16 7.10 -3.58
N MET A 28 -5.36 7.21 -2.52
CA MET A 28 -5.53 8.24 -1.50
C MET A 28 -5.33 9.67 -2.04
N ARG A 29 -4.66 9.84 -3.18
CA ARG A 29 -4.42 11.15 -3.83
C ARG A 29 -5.46 11.51 -4.89
N LEU A 30 -6.47 10.67 -5.12
CA LEU A 30 -7.56 10.96 -6.06
C LEU A 30 -8.53 12.04 -5.56
N PRO A 31 -8.93 12.07 -4.28
CA PRO A 31 -9.77 13.14 -3.75
C PRO A 31 -9.05 14.49 -3.73
N GLY A 32 -9.81 15.53 -3.43
CA GLY A 32 -9.29 16.87 -3.25
C GLY A 32 -8.27 17.01 -2.13
N LYS A 33 -7.85 18.24 -1.88
CA LYS A 33 -6.85 18.58 -0.86
C LYS A 33 -7.20 17.94 0.49
N ASP A 34 -6.19 17.50 1.23
CA ASP A 34 -6.32 16.85 2.54
C ASP A 34 -7.11 15.54 2.53
N VAL A 35 -7.16 14.86 1.36
CA VAL A 35 -7.96 13.65 1.15
C VAL A 35 -9.45 13.91 1.45
N TRP A 36 -9.98 15.04 0.97
CA TRP A 36 -11.35 15.48 1.26
C TRP A 36 -12.06 16.06 0.05
N GLY A 37 -13.29 15.59 -0.19
CA GLY A 37 -14.16 16.10 -1.26
C GLY A 37 -13.64 15.79 -2.67
N GLU A 38 -14.23 16.46 -3.64
CA GLU A 38 -13.89 16.28 -5.05
C GLU A 38 -12.50 16.84 -5.39
N PRO A 39 -11.76 16.20 -6.32
CA PRO A 39 -10.59 16.83 -6.90
C PRO A 39 -10.98 18.01 -7.80
N ASP A 40 -10.06 18.94 -8.02
CA ASP A 40 -10.28 20.12 -8.89
C ASP A 40 -10.66 19.74 -10.33
N ASP A 41 -10.12 18.63 -10.85
CA ASP A 41 -10.48 18.04 -12.16
C ASP A 41 -10.84 16.55 -12.02
N PRO A 42 -12.13 16.21 -11.78
CA PRO A 42 -12.58 14.82 -11.74
C PRO A 42 -12.38 14.07 -13.08
N ALA A 43 -12.34 14.79 -14.20
CA ALA A 43 -12.09 14.17 -15.50
C ALA A 43 -10.62 13.74 -15.64
N ALA A 44 -9.67 14.54 -15.14
CA ALA A 44 -8.25 14.15 -15.06
C ALA A 44 -8.06 12.95 -14.16
N ALA A 45 -8.74 12.88 -13.01
CA ALA A 45 -8.67 11.73 -12.11
C ALA A 45 -9.14 10.43 -12.81
N ARG A 46 -10.24 10.50 -13.59
CA ARG A 46 -10.71 9.35 -14.38
C ARG A 46 -9.78 8.99 -15.54
N ARG A 47 -9.14 9.95 -16.19
CA ARG A 47 -8.10 9.68 -17.21
C ARG A 47 -6.90 8.98 -16.59
N LEU A 48 -6.45 9.42 -15.42
CA LEU A 48 -5.35 8.79 -14.68
C LEU A 48 -5.69 7.34 -14.32
N LEU A 49 -6.91 7.05 -13.84
CA LEU A 49 -7.33 5.68 -13.52
C LEU A 49 -7.34 4.77 -14.76
N ARG A 50 -7.76 5.26 -15.93
CA ARG A 50 -7.65 4.49 -17.17
C ARG A 50 -6.18 4.23 -17.53
N ARG A 51 -5.31 5.22 -17.33
CA ARG A 51 -3.88 5.07 -17.54
C ARG A 51 -3.27 4.01 -16.63
N VAL A 52 -3.74 3.87 -15.39
CA VAL A 52 -3.34 2.76 -14.47
C VAL A 52 -3.51 1.40 -15.17
N ILE A 53 -4.67 1.17 -15.78
CA ILE A 53 -4.98 -0.09 -16.48
C ILE A 53 -4.15 -0.25 -17.75
N GLU A 54 -3.99 0.80 -18.55
CA GLU A 54 -3.19 0.80 -19.79
C GLU A 54 -1.72 0.44 -19.54
N LEU A 55 -1.15 0.88 -18.42
CA LEU A 55 0.22 0.56 -18.01
C LEU A 55 0.40 -0.90 -17.58
N GLY A 56 -0.66 -1.65 -17.35
CA GLY A 56 -0.60 -3.02 -16.84
C GLY A 56 -0.61 -3.12 -15.31
N ILE A 57 -0.89 -2.03 -14.58
CA ILE A 57 -1.12 -2.09 -13.13
C ILE A 57 -2.46 -2.81 -12.90
N ARG A 58 -2.46 -3.81 -12.01
CA ARG A 58 -3.62 -4.67 -11.73
C ARG A 58 -3.99 -4.73 -10.25
N PHE A 59 -3.46 -3.81 -9.45
CA PHE A 59 -3.80 -3.68 -8.04
C PHE A 59 -4.07 -2.22 -7.71
N ILE A 60 -5.27 -1.90 -7.23
CA ILE A 60 -5.68 -0.57 -6.76
C ILE A 60 -6.01 -0.66 -5.28
N ASP A 61 -5.33 0.15 -4.47
CA ASP A 61 -5.54 0.27 -3.03
C ASP A 61 -6.35 1.54 -2.73
N THR A 62 -7.56 1.39 -2.20
CA THR A 62 -8.47 2.49 -1.85
C THR A 62 -9.00 2.38 -0.43
N ALA A 63 -9.97 3.20 -0.06
CA ALA A 63 -10.78 3.12 1.15
C ALA A 63 -12.04 4.01 1.01
N TRP A 64 -13.16 3.57 1.58
CA TRP A 64 -14.42 4.36 1.56
C TRP A 64 -14.27 5.75 2.18
N TYR A 65 -13.35 5.90 3.12
CA TYR A 65 -13.10 7.18 3.79
C TYR A 65 -12.10 8.09 3.05
N TYR A 66 -11.69 7.75 1.82
CA TYR A 66 -10.93 8.65 0.97
C TYR A 66 -11.86 9.60 0.20
N GLY A 67 -11.92 10.85 0.69
CA GLY A 67 -12.69 11.92 0.12
C GLY A 67 -14.13 12.19 0.61
N PRO A 68 -14.75 11.64 1.67
CA PRO A 68 -15.28 10.29 1.82
C PRO A 68 -16.07 9.83 0.59
N LEU A 69 -15.93 8.57 0.22
CA LEU A 69 -16.52 7.89 -0.94
C LEU A 69 -16.05 8.38 -2.34
N VAL A 70 -15.37 9.52 -2.42
CA VAL A 70 -14.98 10.14 -3.70
C VAL A 70 -13.99 9.25 -4.45
N SER A 71 -12.99 8.69 -3.78
CA SER A 71 -12.00 7.80 -4.42
C SER A 71 -12.69 6.58 -5.05
N ASN A 72 -13.54 5.89 -4.29
CA ASN A 72 -14.27 4.72 -4.77
C ASN A 72 -15.21 5.04 -5.93
N ARG A 73 -15.93 6.15 -5.83
CA ARG A 73 -16.83 6.59 -6.90
C ARG A 73 -16.06 6.89 -8.19
N LEU A 74 -14.94 7.60 -8.13
CA LEU A 74 -14.08 7.89 -9.28
C LEU A 74 -13.53 6.61 -9.91
N ILE A 75 -13.11 5.62 -9.09
CA ILE A 75 -12.68 4.30 -9.57
C ILE A 75 -13.80 3.60 -10.33
N ALA A 76 -15.01 3.56 -9.75
CA ALA A 76 -16.17 2.94 -10.42
C ALA A 76 -16.57 3.67 -11.69
N GLU A 77 -16.59 5.00 -11.70
CA GLU A 77 -16.91 5.81 -12.89
C GLU A 77 -15.90 5.63 -14.03
N ALA A 78 -14.63 5.43 -13.70
CA ALA A 78 -13.57 5.31 -14.69
C ALA A 78 -13.44 3.91 -15.27
N LEU A 79 -13.65 2.86 -14.44
CA LEU A 79 -13.21 1.50 -14.72
C LEU A 79 -14.32 0.45 -14.74
N HIS A 80 -15.53 0.76 -14.25
CA HIS A 80 -16.62 -0.22 -14.27
C HIS A 80 -17.30 -0.25 -15.69
N PRO A 81 -17.52 -1.46 -16.28
CA PRO A 81 -17.19 -2.79 -15.75
C PRO A 81 -15.68 -3.02 -15.66
N TYR A 82 -15.25 -3.59 -14.54
CA TYR A 82 -13.82 -3.79 -14.24
C TYR A 82 -13.20 -4.87 -15.14
N PRO A 83 -11.90 -4.73 -15.51
CA PRO A 83 -11.14 -5.85 -16.08
C PRO A 83 -11.14 -7.05 -15.11
N ASN A 84 -11.24 -8.25 -15.65
CA ASN A 84 -11.32 -9.50 -14.86
C ASN A 84 -10.08 -9.76 -13.98
N ASP A 85 -8.93 -9.19 -14.37
CA ASP A 85 -7.65 -9.33 -13.68
C ASP A 85 -7.35 -8.14 -12.75
N LEU A 86 -8.26 -7.16 -12.64
CA LEU A 86 -8.09 -6.03 -11.73
C LEU A 86 -8.50 -6.43 -10.32
N VAL A 87 -7.61 -6.20 -9.38
CA VAL A 87 -7.80 -6.42 -7.93
C VAL A 87 -8.01 -5.07 -7.26
N ILE A 88 -9.11 -4.94 -6.52
CA ILE A 88 -9.40 -3.75 -5.72
C ILE A 88 -9.30 -4.12 -4.23
N ALA A 89 -8.38 -3.46 -3.55
CA ALA A 89 -8.22 -3.57 -2.11
C ALA A 89 -8.80 -2.34 -1.41
N THR A 90 -9.50 -2.56 -0.30
CA THR A 90 -10.04 -1.49 0.56
C THR A 90 -9.54 -1.62 1.99
N LYS A 91 -9.92 -0.66 2.84
CA LYS A 91 -9.54 -0.63 4.25
C LYS A 91 -10.74 -0.33 5.14
N LEU A 92 -10.88 -1.10 6.20
CA LEU A 92 -11.85 -0.87 7.28
C LEU A 92 -11.11 -0.58 8.58
N GLY A 93 -11.78 0.11 9.53
CA GLY A 93 -11.22 0.45 10.83
C GLY A 93 -10.92 1.95 11.02
N GLY A 94 -11.09 2.74 9.98
CA GLY A 94 -10.98 4.21 10.04
C GLY A 94 -12.16 4.92 9.42
N LYS A 95 -12.36 6.18 9.79
CA LYS A 95 -13.37 7.09 9.20
C LYS A 95 -12.86 8.53 9.20
N ARG A 96 -13.55 9.38 8.46
CA ARG A 96 -13.34 10.83 8.46
C ARG A 96 -14.52 11.51 9.14
N LEU A 97 -14.23 12.50 10.00
CA LEU A 97 -15.24 13.31 10.64
C LEU A 97 -15.53 14.58 9.81
N PRO A 98 -16.66 15.30 10.07
CA PRO A 98 -17.00 16.51 9.32
C PRO A 98 -15.95 17.63 9.41
N ASP A 99 -15.18 17.69 10.49
CA ASP A 99 -14.03 18.60 10.67
C ASP A 99 -12.77 18.16 9.90
N LYS A 100 -12.89 17.12 9.07
CA LYS A 100 -11.81 16.48 8.28
C LYS A 100 -10.78 15.73 9.12
N SER A 101 -10.98 15.55 10.41
CA SER A 101 -10.10 14.72 11.24
C SER A 101 -10.27 13.23 10.95
N TRP A 102 -9.24 12.46 11.28
CA TRP A 102 -9.25 11.00 11.20
C TRP A 102 -9.70 10.43 12.53
N ALA A 103 -10.59 9.45 12.51
CA ALA A 103 -11.07 8.77 13.69
C ALA A 103 -11.09 7.24 13.49
N PRO A 104 -10.96 6.45 14.57
CA PRO A 104 -11.18 5.01 14.50
C PRO A 104 -12.66 4.68 14.19
N ALA A 105 -12.87 3.54 13.53
CA ALA A 105 -14.18 2.94 13.25
C ALA A 105 -14.02 1.43 13.29
N ALA A 106 -13.67 0.89 14.46
CA ALA A 106 -13.20 -0.48 14.64
C ALA A 106 -14.26 -1.43 15.22
N ARG A 107 -15.41 -0.90 15.66
CA ARG A 107 -16.50 -1.77 16.15
C ARG A 107 -17.08 -2.61 15.01
N PRO A 108 -17.59 -3.82 15.30
CA PRO A 108 -18.18 -4.71 14.30
C PRO A 108 -19.24 -4.05 13.40
N ASP A 109 -20.11 -3.22 13.97
CA ASP A 109 -21.14 -2.48 13.25
C ASP A 109 -20.54 -1.41 12.30
N GLU A 110 -19.50 -0.68 12.75
CA GLU A 110 -18.81 0.32 11.96
C GLU A 110 -18.01 -0.32 10.80
N LEU A 111 -17.36 -1.46 11.06
CA LEU A 111 -16.64 -2.23 10.04
C LEU A 111 -17.61 -2.74 8.97
N ARG A 112 -18.76 -3.28 9.37
CA ARG A 112 -19.81 -3.71 8.44
C ARG A 112 -20.34 -2.54 7.61
N GLN A 113 -20.64 -1.42 8.22
CA GLN A 113 -21.07 -0.21 7.51
C GLN A 113 -20.03 0.26 6.49
N GLY A 114 -18.75 0.26 6.85
CA GLY A 114 -17.66 0.59 5.93
C GLY A 114 -17.58 -0.37 4.74
N CYS A 115 -17.74 -1.67 4.97
CA CYS A 115 -17.79 -2.69 3.92
C CYS A 115 -18.95 -2.45 2.95
N GLU A 116 -20.15 -2.16 3.47
CA GLU A 116 -21.33 -1.85 2.64
C GLU A 116 -21.12 -0.56 1.81
N HIS A 117 -20.46 0.45 2.38
CA HIS A 117 -20.07 1.65 1.63
C HIS A 117 -19.13 1.33 0.48
N ASP A 118 -18.09 0.50 0.73
CA ASP A 118 -17.16 0.08 -0.31
C ASP A 118 -17.87 -0.72 -1.42
N LEU A 119 -18.65 -1.74 -1.07
CA LEU A 119 -19.40 -2.56 -2.04
C LEU A 119 -20.31 -1.71 -2.93
N LYS A 120 -21.10 -0.83 -2.31
CA LYS A 120 -22.03 0.03 -3.02
C LYS A 120 -21.32 1.03 -3.94
N THR A 121 -20.30 1.73 -3.44
CA THR A 121 -19.65 2.81 -4.21
C THR A 121 -18.70 2.29 -5.27
N LEU A 122 -18.10 1.13 -5.06
CA LEU A 122 -17.31 0.42 -6.07
C LEU A 122 -18.17 -0.42 -7.02
N ARG A 123 -19.48 -0.56 -6.78
CA ARG A 123 -20.38 -1.41 -7.56
C ARG A 123 -19.89 -2.87 -7.63
N LEU A 124 -19.46 -3.41 -6.49
CA LEU A 124 -18.96 -4.76 -6.35
C LEU A 124 -19.92 -5.59 -5.49
N GLU A 125 -20.07 -6.88 -5.82
CA GLU A 125 -20.79 -7.84 -4.99
C GLU A 125 -19.85 -8.42 -3.90
N ARG A 126 -18.54 -8.45 -4.17
CA ARG A 126 -17.49 -8.93 -3.28
C ARG A 126 -16.22 -8.11 -3.48
N ILE A 127 -15.56 -7.74 -2.38
CA ILE A 127 -14.27 -7.05 -2.38
C ILE A 127 -13.15 -8.11 -2.38
N ASP A 128 -12.13 -7.94 -3.23
CA ASP A 128 -11.05 -8.91 -3.36
C ASP A 128 -10.17 -8.97 -2.11
N VAL A 129 -9.73 -7.81 -1.60
CA VAL A 129 -8.86 -7.71 -0.42
C VAL A 129 -9.35 -6.60 0.50
N VAL A 130 -9.55 -6.91 1.76
CA VAL A 130 -9.92 -5.91 2.78
C VAL A 130 -8.87 -5.89 3.88
N HIS A 131 -8.22 -4.74 4.05
CA HIS A 131 -7.30 -4.50 5.15
C HIS A 131 -8.08 -4.09 6.41
N LEU A 132 -7.93 -4.85 7.50
CA LEU A 132 -8.28 -4.37 8.83
C LEU A 132 -7.21 -3.39 9.28
N ARG A 133 -7.54 -2.09 9.30
CA ARG A 133 -6.67 -1.07 9.87
C ARG A 133 -6.85 -1.03 11.36
N HIS A 134 -5.86 -1.49 12.10
CA HIS A 134 -5.87 -1.40 13.55
C HIS A 134 -5.43 0.01 13.99
N ILE A 135 -6.25 0.61 14.87
CA ILE A 135 -5.98 1.89 15.52
C ILE A 135 -6.13 1.63 17.02
N ALA A 136 -5.02 1.52 17.73
CA ALA A 136 -5.00 1.15 19.16
C ALA A 136 -5.89 2.05 20.04
N SER A 137 -6.00 3.34 19.70
CA SER A 137 -6.87 4.29 20.42
C SER A 137 -8.37 4.07 20.19
N SER A 138 -8.78 3.09 19.39
CA SER A 138 -10.21 2.76 19.19
C SER A 138 -10.88 2.25 20.46
N GLY A 139 -10.12 1.66 21.38
CA GLY A 139 -10.64 0.97 22.56
C GLY A 139 -11.32 -0.38 22.25
N VAL A 140 -11.36 -0.81 20.97
CA VAL A 140 -11.93 -2.09 20.55
C VAL A 140 -10.79 -3.11 20.48
N PRO A 141 -10.95 -4.32 21.11
CA PRO A 141 -9.96 -5.37 21.01
C PRO A 141 -9.72 -5.79 19.55
N PHE A 142 -8.45 -5.94 19.15
CA PHE A 142 -8.08 -6.32 17.79
C PHE A 142 -8.79 -7.59 17.31
N GLY A 143 -8.90 -8.60 18.20
CA GLY A 143 -9.58 -9.86 17.89
C GLY A 143 -11.06 -9.69 17.57
N GLU A 144 -11.78 -8.79 18.24
CA GLU A 144 -13.19 -8.49 17.97
C GLU A 144 -13.38 -7.88 16.57
N SER A 145 -12.53 -6.91 16.21
CA SER A 145 -12.53 -6.32 14.87
C SER A 145 -12.19 -7.36 13.80
N LEU A 146 -11.23 -8.24 14.05
CA LEU A 146 -10.85 -9.32 13.13
C LEU A 146 -11.99 -10.32 12.92
N ASP A 147 -12.67 -10.71 13.99
CA ASP A 147 -13.80 -11.66 13.93
C ASP A 147 -14.96 -11.09 13.09
N ALA A 148 -15.16 -9.76 13.08
CA ALA A 148 -16.13 -9.12 12.20
C ALA A 148 -15.76 -9.26 10.71
N LEU A 149 -14.46 -9.14 10.34
CA LEU A 149 -14.02 -9.38 8.97
C LEU A 149 -14.13 -10.85 8.58
N VAL A 150 -13.84 -11.75 9.51
CA VAL A 150 -14.02 -13.21 9.29
C VAL A 150 -15.48 -13.53 8.99
N ALA A 151 -16.43 -12.95 9.75
CA ALA A 151 -17.85 -13.12 9.50
C ALA A 151 -18.26 -12.59 8.11
N MET A 152 -17.81 -11.39 7.72
CA MET A 152 -18.10 -10.82 6.40
C MET A 152 -17.48 -11.64 5.26
N ARG A 153 -16.33 -12.28 5.48
CA ARG A 153 -15.75 -13.23 4.51
C ARG A 153 -16.61 -14.48 4.38
N GLN A 154 -17.12 -15.03 5.46
CA GLN A 154 -18.04 -16.18 5.45
C GLN A 154 -19.36 -15.85 4.76
N GLU A 155 -19.83 -14.60 4.85
CA GLU A 155 -20.99 -14.07 4.11
C GLU A 155 -20.70 -13.86 2.61
N GLY A 156 -19.46 -14.03 2.16
CA GLY A 156 -19.06 -13.82 0.76
C GLY A 156 -18.85 -12.36 0.35
N LYS A 157 -18.90 -11.40 1.27
CA LYS A 157 -18.65 -9.96 0.99
C LYS A 157 -17.17 -9.64 0.81
N ILE A 158 -16.30 -10.40 1.43
CA ILE A 158 -14.83 -10.26 1.38
C ILE A 158 -14.24 -11.58 0.88
N ARG A 159 -13.32 -11.51 -0.09
CA ARG A 159 -12.58 -12.69 -0.57
C ARG A 159 -11.38 -12.98 0.33
N HIS A 160 -10.53 -11.99 0.55
CA HIS A 160 -9.32 -12.10 1.36
C HIS A 160 -9.23 -11.02 2.42
N ILE A 161 -8.73 -11.40 3.59
CA ILE A 161 -8.45 -10.50 4.70
C ILE A 161 -6.96 -10.16 4.68
N ALA A 162 -6.66 -8.88 4.87
CA ALA A 162 -5.34 -8.32 5.06
C ALA A 162 -5.33 -7.43 6.32
N LEU A 163 -4.17 -7.02 6.76
CA LEU A 163 -4.00 -6.19 7.95
C LEU A 163 -3.32 -4.87 7.60
N SER A 164 -3.56 -3.83 8.38
CA SER A 164 -2.87 -2.54 8.22
C SER A 164 -2.58 -1.89 9.56
N THR A 165 -1.39 -1.30 9.70
CA THR A 165 -0.94 -0.64 10.92
C THR A 165 -0.92 -1.63 12.09
N VAL A 166 -0.25 -2.76 11.93
CA VAL A 166 -0.20 -3.86 12.89
C VAL A 166 1.24 -4.20 13.29
N SER A 167 1.39 -4.67 14.52
CA SER A 167 2.61 -5.26 15.04
C SER A 167 2.72 -6.74 14.64
N ARG A 168 3.91 -7.33 14.76
CA ARG A 168 4.13 -8.74 14.52
C ARG A 168 3.25 -9.65 15.41
N PRO A 169 3.12 -9.43 16.74
CA PRO A 169 2.19 -10.22 17.56
C PRO A 169 0.74 -10.19 17.07
N GLU A 170 0.28 -9.05 16.54
CA GLU A 170 -1.08 -8.94 15.96
C GLU A 170 -1.21 -9.74 14.67
N VAL A 171 -0.16 -9.77 13.82
CA VAL A 171 -0.15 -10.63 12.63
C VAL A 171 -0.19 -12.10 13.03
N GLU A 172 0.60 -12.53 14.02
CA GLU A 172 0.61 -13.89 14.54
C GLU A 172 -0.76 -14.28 15.12
N LEU A 173 -1.38 -13.40 15.90
CA LEU A 173 -2.74 -13.60 16.45
C LEU A 173 -3.77 -13.76 15.32
N ALA A 174 -3.67 -12.95 14.27
CA ALA A 174 -4.59 -13.03 13.14
C ALA A 174 -4.42 -14.33 12.36
N LEU A 175 -3.19 -14.76 12.11
CA LEU A 175 -2.87 -16.02 11.41
C LEU A 175 -3.36 -17.25 12.16
N ALA A 176 -3.43 -17.20 13.49
CA ALA A 176 -4.01 -18.28 14.30
C ALA A 176 -5.54 -18.41 14.12
N ARG A 177 -6.21 -17.39 13.58
CA ARG A 177 -7.68 -17.35 13.40
C ARG A 177 -8.12 -17.50 11.95
N THR A 178 -7.34 -16.93 11.01
CA THR A 178 -7.73 -16.85 9.60
C THR A 178 -6.53 -16.64 8.71
N PRO A 179 -6.54 -17.12 7.43
CA PRO A 179 -5.51 -16.76 6.47
C PRO A 179 -5.45 -15.25 6.25
N ILE A 180 -4.23 -14.68 6.33
CA ILE A 180 -3.91 -13.28 6.04
C ILE A 180 -3.06 -13.25 4.78
N VAL A 181 -3.49 -12.49 3.76
CA VAL A 181 -2.82 -12.47 2.47
C VAL A 181 -1.84 -11.30 2.31
N ALA A 182 -2.02 -10.24 3.11
CA ALA A 182 -1.15 -9.08 3.05
C ALA A 182 -1.09 -8.32 4.38
N VAL A 183 0.01 -7.59 4.58
CA VAL A 183 0.17 -6.59 5.65
C VAL A 183 0.54 -5.24 5.03
N GLN A 184 -0.17 -4.19 5.41
CA GLN A 184 0.08 -2.83 4.94
C GLN A 184 0.52 -1.95 6.11
N ASN A 185 1.83 -1.73 6.23
CA ASN A 185 2.43 -0.87 7.26
C ASN A 185 3.26 0.25 6.62
N MET A 186 3.62 1.26 7.41
CA MET A 186 4.50 2.31 6.92
C MET A 186 5.91 1.77 6.69
N PHE A 187 6.43 1.97 5.47
CA PHE A 187 7.80 1.60 5.13
C PHE A 187 8.31 2.43 3.96
N ASN A 188 9.46 3.06 4.10
CA ASN A 188 10.15 3.83 3.06
C ASN A 188 11.62 4.04 3.43
N VAL A 189 12.41 4.58 2.51
CA VAL A 189 13.85 4.85 2.67
C VAL A 189 14.21 5.79 3.83
N GLY A 190 13.24 6.57 4.32
CA GLY A 190 13.42 7.50 5.45
C GLY A 190 13.13 6.89 6.82
N GLY A 191 12.69 5.63 6.86
CA GLY A 191 12.20 5.01 8.08
C GLY A 191 10.89 5.62 8.58
N GLY A 192 10.53 5.34 9.85
CA GLY A 192 9.28 5.78 10.49
C GLY A 192 9.37 7.08 11.30
N GLY A 193 10.45 7.84 11.17
CA GLY A 193 10.68 9.04 11.98
C GLY A 193 9.94 10.31 11.53
N GLY A 194 10.07 11.39 12.32
CA GLY A 194 9.53 12.71 12.01
C GLY A 194 7.99 12.77 12.03
N PRO A 195 7.35 13.57 11.17
CA PRO A 195 5.89 13.74 11.14
C PRO A 195 5.11 12.47 10.88
N LEU A 196 5.77 11.43 10.36
CA LEU A 196 5.16 10.13 10.05
C LEU A 196 5.18 9.14 11.21
N ALA A 197 5.92 9.43 12.29
CA ALA A 197 6.05 8.54 13.47
C ALA A 197 4.69 8.12 14.07
N ARG A 198 3.69 9.02 14.03
CA ARG A 198 2.32 8.74 14.49
C ARG A 198 1.60 7.60 13.73
N PHE A 199 2.13 7.16 12.60
CA PHE A 199 1.59 6.07 11.79
C PHE A 199 2.35 4.76 11.97
N THR A 200 3.34 4.71 12.87
CA THR A 200 4.11 3.52 13.19
C THR A 200 3.77 3.05 14.61
N HIS A 201 3.79 1.75 14.82
CA HIS A 201 3.84 1.15 16.16
C HIS A 201 5.29 1.16 16.67
N SER A 202 5.90 2.34 16.75
CA SER A 202 7.35 2.53 16.85
C SER A 202 8.00 2.04 18.16
N GLU A 203 7.23 1.63 19.17
CA GLU A 203 7.80 1.18 20.44
C GLU A 203 7.96 -0.33 20.55
N VAL A 204 7.31 -1.12 19.69
CA VAL A 204 7.25 -2.59 19.83
C VAL A 204 7.94 -3.33 18.68
N ASP A 205 7.90 -2.83 17.46
CA ASP A 205 8.43 -3.52 16.28
C ASP A 205 9.18 -2.58 15.35
N ARG A 206 10.40 -2.97 14.97
CA ARG A 206 11.03 -2.36 13.79
C ARG A 206 10.20 -2.74 12.55
N PRO A 207 9.92 -1.79 11.64
CA PRO A 207 9.16 -2.10 10.42
C PRO A 207 9.75 -3.27 9.61
N GLU A 208 11.07 -3.43 9.67
CA GLU A 208 11.82 -4.53 9.05
C GLU A 208 11.42 -5.90 9.63
N SER A 209 11.17 -6.00 10.94
CA SER A 209 10.83 -7.29 11.56
C SER A 209 9.48 -7.84 11.08
N VAL A 210 8.52 -6.94 10.78
CA VAL A 210 7.23 -7.34 10.20
C VAL A 210 7.39 -7.70 8.72
N LEU A 211 8.24 -6.98 7.97
CA LEU A 211 8.56 -7.29 6.58
C LEU A 211 9.23 -8.68 6.46
N ASP A 212 10.25 -8.95 7.28
CA ASP A 212 10.96 -10.23 7.28
C ASP A 212 10.00 -11.37 7.64
N PHE A 213 9.17 -11.20 8.66
CA PHE A 213 8.13 -12.15 9.04
C PHE A 213 7.15 -12.45 7.89
N CYS A 214 6.71 -11.42 7.17
CA CYS A 214 5.84 -11.57 6.00
C CYS A 214 6.55 -12.29 4.85
N THR A 215 7.83 -11.94 4.61
CA THR A 215 8.66 -12.55 3.57
C THR A 215 8.79 -14.05 3.78
N ASP A 216 9.13 -14.48 5.00
CA ASP A 216 9.32 -15.90 5.34
C ASP A 216 8.03 -16.72 5.18
N ARG A 217 6.88 -16.10 5.23
CA ARG A 217 5.56 -16.74 5.14
C ARG A 217 4.86 -16.56 3.80
N GLY A 218 5.48 -15.86 2.84
CA GLY A 218 4.86 -15.56 1.56
C GLY A 218 3.62 -14.65 1.68
N ILE A 219 3.57 -13.81 2.73
CA ILE A 219 2.53 -12.79 2.92
C ILE A 219 2.98 -11.52 2.21
N ALA A 220 2.14 -10.93 1.36
CA ALA A 220 2.49 -9.69 0.69
C ALA A 220 2.65 -8.53 1.69
N TYR A 221 3.65 -7.67 1.47
CA TYR A 221 3.87 -6.49 2.29
C TYR A 221 3.69 -5.21 1.46
N LEU A 222 2.69 -4.41 1.82
CA LEU A 222 2.32 -3.20 1.12
C LEU A 222 2.82 -1.98 1.91
N PRO A 223 3.92 -1.33 1.50
CA PRO A 223 4.37 -0.13 2.16
C PRO A 223 3.42 1.03 1.88
N PHE A 224 2.75 1.59 2.90
CA PHE A 224 2.09 2.88 2.73
C PHE A 224 3.08 4.03 2.95
N PHE A 225 2.85 5.18 2.29
CA PHE A 225 3.82 6.27 2.15
C PHE A 225 5.19 5.81 1.59
N PRO A 226 5.22 5.01 0.52
CA PRO A 226 6.46 4.46 -0.03
C PRO A 226 7.44 5.56 -0.47
N LEU A 227 6.94 6.76 -0.79
CA LEU A 227 7.69 7.93 -1.22
C LEU A 227 7.76 9.03 -0.13
N ALA A 228 7.65 8.68 1.16
CA ALA A 228 7.73 9.61 2.28
C ALA A 228 6.90 10.90 2.06
N VAL A 229 5.68 10.76 1.54
CA VAL A 229 4.76 11.86 1.18
C VAL A 229 5.36 12.84 0.14
N GLY A 230 6.24 12.36 -0.74
CA GLY A 230 6.91 13.17 -1.77
C GLY A 230 8.25 13.78 -1.34
N ASN A 231 8.74 13.50 -0.13
CA ASN A 231 9.95 14.09 0.43
C ASN A 231 11.16 13.14 0.45
N VAL A 232 11.20 12.13 -0.43
CA VAL A 232 12.26 11.09 -0.42
C VAL A 232 13.67 11.67 -0.57
N ALA A 233 13.87 12.70 -1.40
CA ALA A 233 15.17 13.32 -1.61
C ALA A 233 15.69 14.07 -0.37
N GLN A 234 14.79 14.66 0.44
CA GLN A 234 15.14 15.34 1.68
C GLN A 234 15.44 14.33 2.81
N VAL A 235 14.69 13.24 2.89
CA VAL A 235 14.88 12.24 3.95
C VAL A 235 16.07 11.32 3.67
N ARG A 236 16.49 11.17 2.40
CA ARG A 236 17.63 10.36 2.00
C ARG A 236 18.38 11.00 0.82
N PRO A 237 19.35 11.90 1.07
CA PRO A 237 20.09 12.61 0.00
C PRO A 237 20.81 11.68 -0.98
N ALA A 238 21.30 10.50 -0.56
CA ALA A 238 21.96 9.52 -1.43
C ALA A 238 21.09 9.09 -2.63
N LEU A 239 19.76 9.17 -2.52
CA LEU A 239 18.86 8.88 -3.64
C LEU A 239 19.10 9.78 -4.86
N ALA A 240 19.50 11.05 -4.66
CA ALA A 240 19.75 11.96 -5.76
C ALA A 240 21.00 11.56 -6.57
N GLU A 241 22.03 11.05 -5.91
CA GLU A 241 23.26 10.57 -6.56
C GLU A 241 23.00 9.28 -7.34
N VAL A 242 22.34 8.30 -6.70
CA VAL A 242 21.96 7.04 -7.35
C VAL A 242 21.01 7.30 -8.54
N ALA A 243 20.06 8.23 -8.40
CA ALA A 243 19.15 8.61 -9.46
C ALA A 243 19.87 9.13 -10.68
N ARG A 244 20.88 10.01 -10.47
CA ARG A 244 21.71 10.54 -11.56
C ARG A 244 22.51 9.44 -12.27
N LYS A 245 23.05 8.45 -11.53
CA LYS A 245 23.76 7.28 -12.09
C LYS A 245 22.84 6.48 -13.03
N HIS A 246 21.58 6.33 -12.68
CA HIS A 246 20.60 5.54 -13.43
C HIS A 246 19.76 6.35 -14.42
N GLY A 247 19.98 7.67 -14.58
CA GLY A 247 19.13 8.52 -15.42
C GLY A 247 17.66 8.52 -14.97
N ALA A 248 17.43 8.43 -13.66
CA ALA A 248 16.11 8.26 -13.04
C ALA A 248 15.81 9.40 -12.06
N THR A 249 14.58 9.43 -11.54
CA THR A 249 14.21 10.34 -10.44
C THR A 249 14.50 9.70 -9.08
N PRO A 250 14.71 10.49 -8.01
CA PRO A 250 14.84 9.95 -6.65
C PRO A 250 13.63 9.11 -6.21
N ALA A 251 12.43 9.44 -6.66
CA ALA A 251 11.21 8.67 -6.41
C ALA A 251 11.26 7.28 -7.06
N GLN A 252 11.72 7.20 -8.29
CA GLN A 252 11.91 5.92 -8.98
C GLN A 252 12.94 5.04 -8.28
N VAL A 253 14.08 5.62 -7.86
CA VAL A 253 15.11 4.88 -7.11
C VAL A 253 14.56 4.39 -5.76
N ALA A 254 13.78 5.19 -5.05
CA ALA A 254 13.14 4.77 -3.81
C ALA A 254 12.17 3.59 -3.99
N LEU A 255 11.41 3.58 -5.09
CA LEU A 255 10.54 2.43 -5.42
C LEU A 255 11.36 1.19 -5.83
N ALA A 256 12.43 1.36 -6.61
CA ALA A 256 13.33 0.26 -6.96
C ALA A 256 14.00 -0.33 -5.71
N TRP A 257 14.41 0.51 -4.76
CA TRP A 257 14.94 0.08 -3.47
C TRP A 257 13.92 -0.76 -2.68
N LEU A 258 12.66 -0.31 -2.60
CA LEU A 258 11.59 -1.10 -1.96
C LEU A 258 11.45 -2.47 -2.61
N LEU A 259 11.43 -2.55 -3.94
CA LEU A 259 11.32 -3.81 -4.67
C LEU A 259 12.53 -4.73 -4.45
N ALA A 260 13.71 -4.15 -4.21
CA ALA A 260 14.95 -4.90 -3.92
C ALA A 260 15.00 -5.46 -2.49
N ARG A 261 14.28 -4.85 -1.53
CA ARG A 261 14.28 -5.24 -0.11
C ARG A 261 13.68 -6.62 0.14
N SER A 262 12.64 -6.98 -0.60
CA SER A 262 11.98 -8.28 -0.41
C SER A 262 11.14 -8.68 -1.62
N PRO A 263 11.08 -9.98 -1.97
CA PRO A 263 10.13 -10.48 -2.96
C PRO A 263 8.66 -10.32 -2.51
N ALA A 264 8.41 -10.16 -1.21
CA ALA A 264 7.07 -9.92 -0.65
C ALA A 264 6.58 -8.47 -0.84
N MET A 265 7.43 -7.55 -1.32
CA MET A 265 7.12 -6.13 -1.41
C MET A 265 6.17 -5.82 -2.58
N LEU A 266 5.08 -5.11 -2.29
CA LEU A 266 4.10 -4.57 -3.25
C LEU A 266 3.88 -3.07 -2.97
N PRO A 267 4.76 -2.17 -3.44
CA PRO A 267 4.58 -0.73 -3.27
C PRO A 267 3.31 -0.24 -3.96
N ILE A 268 2.62 0.70 -3.30
CA ILE A 268 1.38 1.32 -3.77
C ILE A 268 1.51 2.84 -3.86
N PRO A 269 2.43 3.37 -4.70
CA PRO A 269 2.61 4.81 -4.81
C PRO A 269 1.34 5.49 -5.32
N GLY A 270 0.88 6.52 -4.59
CA GLY A 270 -0.28 7.32 -4.94
C GLY A 270 0.13 8.63 -5.61
N THR A 271 -0.56 8.98 -6.71
CA THR A 271 -0.40 10.24 -7.41
C THR A 271 -1.70 10.69 -8.07
N SER A 272 -1.83 12.00 -8.35
CA SER A 272 -2.86 12.59 -9.20
C SER A 272 -2.31 13.03 -10.58
N SER A 273 -1.02 12.81 -10.86
CA SER A 273 -0.33 13.16 -12.11
C SER A 273 -0.08 11.92 -12.96
N VAL A 274 -0.46 11.95 -14.24
CA VAL A 274 -0.17 10.88 -15.21
C VAL A 274 1.34 10.71 -15.40
N ALA A 275 2.10 11.80 -15.47
CA ALA A 275 3.56 11.74 -15.59
C ALA A 275 4.20 11.00 -14.41
N HIS A 276 3.81 11.35 -13.18
CA HIS A 276 4.31 10.63 -11.99
C HIS A 276 3.84 9.17 -11.94
N LEU A 277 2.66 8.85 -12.48
CA LEU A 277 2.20 7.46 -12.59
C LEU A 277 3.11 6.65 -13.53
N ASP A 278 3.41 7.21 -14.71
CA ASP A 278 4.32 6.59 -15.67
C ASP A 278 5.73 6.40 -15.08
N GLU A 279 6.26 7.42 -14.37
CA GLU A 279 7.54 7.34 -13.65
C GLU A 279 7.52 6.24 -12.57
N ASN A 280 6.48 6.20 -11.72
CA ASN A 280 6.35 5.21 -10.68
C ASN A 280 6.33 3.78 -11.26
N TRP A 281 5.61 3.57 -12.36
CA TRP A 281 5.57 2.27 -13.03
C TRP A 281 6.91 1.91 -13.68
N ALA A 282 7.63 2.87 -14.24
CA ALA A 282 8.93 2.66 -14.85
C ALA A 282 10.02 2.24 -13.83
N ALA A 283 9.84 2.55 -12.53
CA ALA A 283 10.77 2.19 -11.45
C ALA A 283 11.07 0.68 -11.40
N ARG A 284 10.14 -0.19 -11.83
CA ARG A 284 10.33 -1.64 -11.89
C ARG A 284 11.51 -2.09 -12.74
N ARG A 285 11.96 -1.25 -13.67
CA ARG A 285 13.06 -1.55 -14.61
C ARG A 285 14.44 -1.12 -14.10
N ILE A 286 14.51 -0.37 -13.00
CA ILE A 286 15.77 0.13 -12.45
C ILE A 286 16.44 -1.00 -11.67
N ARG A 287 17.65 -1.38 -12.10
CA ARG A 287 18.47 -2.37 -11.42
C ARG A 287 19.49 -1.66 -10.52
N LEU A 288 19.27 -1.69 -9.23
CA LEU A 288 20.22 -1.21 -8.24
C LEU A 288 21.25 -2.30 -7.96
N ASP A 289 22.53 -1.94 -7.98
CA ASP A 289 23.61 -2.84 -7.56
C ASP A 289 23.84 -2.77 -6.04
N SER A 290 24.79 -3.57 -5.55
CA SER A 290 25.11 -3.63 -4.11
C SER A 290 25.67 -2.31 -3.56
N ASP A 291 26.34 -1.50 -4.38
CA ASP A 291 26.88 -0.21 -3.98
C ASP A 291 25.77 0.83 -3.86
N ASP A 292 24.82 0.81 -4.81
CA ASP A 292 23.62 1.65 -4.76
C ASP A 292 22.80 1.38 -3.49
N LEU A 293 22.55 0.10 -3.19
CA LEU A 293 21.79 -0.31 -2.00
C LEU A 293 22.50 0.12 -0.72
N ARG A 294 23.83 -0.09 -0.61
CA ARG A 294 24.62 0.38 0.54
C ARG A 294 24.57 1.90 0.70
N ALA A 295 24.73 2.65 -0.39
CA ALA A 295 24.65 4.11 -0.35
C ALA A 295 23.29 4.60 0.13
N ILE A 296 22.20 3.97 -0.35
CA ILE A 296 20.85 4.29 0.07
C ILE A 296 20.63 3.91 1.54
N ASP A 297 21.13 2.76 2.01
CA ASP A 297 20.96 2.31 3.40
C ASP A 297 21.80 3.13 4.40
N GLY A 298 22.73 3.97 3.93
CA GLY A 298 23.56 4.86 4.76
C GLY A 298 24.90 4.26 5.14
N GLY A 299 25.35 3.17 4.48
CA GLY A 299 26.70 2.62 4.59
C GLY A 299 27.70 3.46 3.77
N ALA A 300 28.91 3.62 4.29
CA ALA A 300 30.00 4.24 3.52
C ALA A 300 30.35 3.38 2.29
N PRO A 301 30.70 3.98 1.13
CA PRO A 301 31.20 3.22 -0.01
C PRO A 301 32.44 2.40 0.42
N GLY A 302 32.36 1.07 0.27
CA GLY A 302 33.48 0.17 0.58
C GLY A 302 33.48 -0.47 1.98
N ASP A 303 32.49 -0.28 2.83
CA ASP A 303 32.36 -0.99 4.10
C ASP A 303 31.77 -2.40 3.88
N PRO A 304 32.55 -3.50 4.08
CA PRO A 304 32.05 -4.87 3.92
C PRO A 304 31.20 -5.36 5.10
N GLY A 305 30.96 -4.52 6.13
CA GLY A 305 30.35 -4.91 7.40
C GLY A 305 28.82 -4.84 7.48
N ALA A 306 28.12 -4.33 6.47
CA ALA A 306 26.65 -4.28 6.43
C ALA A 306 26.02 -5.58 5.90
N ARG A 307 26.59 -6.75 6.25
CA ARG A 307 25.95 -8.03 6.01
C ARG A 307 25.05 -8.36 7.19
N THR A 308 23.75 -8.45 6.91
CA THR A 308 22.83 -9.44 7.46
C THR A 308 23.38 -10.14 8.72
N GLN A 309 22.96 -9.67 9.88
CA GLN A 309 22.87 -10.61 11.00
C GLN A 309 21.63 -11.44 10.79
N SER A 310 21.87 -12.70 10.50
CA SER A 310 20.96 -13.82 10.34
C SER A 310 20.01 -13.98 11.51
#